data_eb664f271a1d84c2738582cbc25e9710
#
_entry.id   eb664f271a1d84c2738582cbc25e9710
#
_cell.length_a   1.000
_cell.length_b   1.000
_cell.length_c   1.000
_cell.angle_alpha   90.00
_cell.angle_beta   90.00
_cell.angle_gamma   90.00
#
_symmetry.space_group_name_H-M   'P 1'
#
loop_
_entity.id
_entity.type
_entity.pdbx_description
1 polymer ?
#
loop_
_entity_poly.entity_id
_entity_poly.type
_entity_poly.pdbx_seq_one_letter_code
_entity_poly.pdbx_strand_id
1 'polypeptide(L)'
;MPKQTSVRNVIRGAELREKISMGVEKAFDVAYSSYGANSGNIMIEHRYGEPLVSHDGITNIGRLVVSDPVENMAISLVRQASEKTNRTAGDSTTLTIVMTYLVYNYFKEMAKDKPRAVQKQIEQNKQAILKAIKDTKIKATDELLYSVAHTSSGDEAIGHLVFDAINDAGANGAVTVVETPENKIESKIVQGFTFKKGMSSIAFADDMQSIQTKYDNPTIIVMSRIISKNDDIVPIIDAVLKAGAESIVLVADVSGQALETLATNKMNGKLNIVVVEPSSQARELFLRDVAAYAGSEVFVSPRVSDFTDANIGKVERAHITTTKTILSGPGNREKLDQYIDGIKDDYRRDALNGKTVEISVGAATQVERQELKLRIEDAVAATQIAKDYGVLPGGGTFLRDIYESDTTNMPSYLTQPYTMLVNSMAKETTEDKPYTPKAGYDIYAETYHTDVLEAGIVDSAKSIEEAIINSHSVAAQLLSINVALPFEKDQE
;
A
#
# COMPACT_ATOMS: atom_id res chain seq x y z
N MET A 1 30.48 -10.80 14.95
CA MET A 1 29.49 -11.64 15.65
C MET A 1 28.47 -10.70 16.23
N PRO A 2 27.18 -10.83 15.99
CA PRO A 2 26.19 -10.02 16.68
C PRO A 2 26.28 -10.29 18.17
N LYS A 3 26.35 -9.23 19.00
CA LYS A 3 26.29 -9.34 20.46
C LYS A 3 25.01 -10.10 20.81
N GLN A 4 25.11 -11.24 21.49
CA GLN A 4 23.96 -11.92 22.06
C GLN A 4 23.34 -10.98 23.11
N THR A 5 22.23 -10.35 22.77
CA THR A 5 21.39 -9.61 23.70
C THR A 5 20.78 -10.60 24.69
N SER A 6 21.06 -10.45 25.99
CA SER A 6 20.52 -11.34 27.00
C SER A 6 19.03 -11.04 27.22
N VAL A 7 18.21 -12.10 27.22
CA VAL A 7 16.79 -12.02 27.63
C VAL A 7 16.75 -11.79 29.13
N ARG A 8 16.33 -10.62 29.61
CA ARG A 8 16.27 -10.33 31.06
C ARG A 8 15.04 -10.85 31.75
N ASN A 9 13.85 -10.81 31.12
CA ASN A 9 12.61 -11.18 31.75
C ASN A 9 11.75 -12.05 30.83
N VAL A 10 11.17 -13.09 31.41
CA VAL A 10 10.12 -13.91 30.77
C VAL A 10 8.77 -13.41 31.29
N ILE A 11 8.01 -12.71 30.46
CA ILE A 11 6.69 -12.19 30.83
C ILE A 11 5.63 -13.17 30.38
N ARG A 12 4.70 -13.54 31.28
CA ARG A 12 3.65 -14.55 31.06
C ARG A 12 2.42 -14.32 31.93
N GLY A 13 1.36 -15.07 31.63
CA GLY A 13 0.14 -15.07 32.44
C GLY A 13 -0.67 -13.79 32.35
N ALA A 14 -1.17 -13.28 33.48
CA ALA A 14 -2.04 -12.10 33.53
C ALA A 14 -1.31 -10.83 33.08
N GLU A 15 -0.08 -10.61 33.54
CA GLU A 15 0.75 -9.46 33.17
C GLU A 15 0.98 -9.38 31.66
N LEU A 16 1.28 -10.50 31.01
CA LEU A 16 1.46 -10.54 29.57
C LEU A 16 0.18 -10.14 28.82
N ARG A 17 -0.96 -10.69 29.22
CA ARG A 17 -2.25 -10.39 28.60
C ARG A 17 -2.65 -8.93 28.75
N GLU A 18 -2.42 -8.35 29.93
CA GLU A 18 -2.65 -6.94 30.21
C GLU A 18 -1.81 -6.04 29.29
N LYS A 19 -0.51 -6.29 29.20
CA LYS A 19 0.40 -5.51 28.35
C LYS A 19 0.05 -5.64 26.86
N ILE A 20 -0.29 -6.84 26.38
CA ILE A 20 -0.77 -7.02 25.00
C ILE A 20 -2.06 -6.22 24.78
N SER A 21 -3.02 -6.29 25.73
CA SER A 21 -4.28 -5.53 25.62
C SER A 21 -4.03 -4.02 25.56
N MET A 22 -3.14 -3.49 26.42
CA MET A 22 -2.76 -2.08 26.40
C MET A 22 -2.10 -1.66 25.08
N GLY A 23 -1.21 -2.49 24.51
CA GLY A 23 -0.60 -2.20 23.22
C GLY A 23 -1.60 -2.16 22.07
N VAL A 24 -2.54 -3.10 22.04
CA VAL A 24 -3.64 -3.15 21.05
C VAL A 24 -4.58 -1.95 21.22
N GLU A 25 -4.92 -1.57 22.46
CA GLU A 25 -5.76 -0.41 22.76
C GLU A 25 -5.11 0.90 22.34
N LYS A 26 -3.82 1.12 22.63
CA LYS A 26 -3.08 2.30 22.19
C LYS A 26 -3.02 2.43 20.66
N ALA A 27 -2.86 1.29 19.97
CA ALA A 27 -2.92 1.28 18.51
C ALA A 27 -4.31 1.68 17.99
N PHE A 28 -5.36 1.18 18.64
CA PHE A 28 -6.74 1.52 18.33
C PHE A 28 -7.04 3.00 18.59
N ASP A 29 -6.63 3.56 19.74
CA ASP A 29 -6.89 4.96 20.12
C ASP A 29 -6.32 5.92 19.07
N VAL A 30 -5.09 5.64 18.61
CA VAL A 30 -4.46 6.41 17.53
C VAL A 30 -5.27 6.29 16.24
N ALA A 31 -5.64 5.08 15.82
CA ALA A 31 -6.40 4.87 14.59
C ALA A 31 -7.80 5.47 14.66
N TYR A 32 -8.48 5.33 15.81
CA TYR A 32 -9.84 5.85 16.01
C TYR A 32 -9.89 7.38 15.96
N SER A 33 -8.84 8.07 16.39
CA SER A 33 -8.74 9.53 16.33
C SER A 33 -8.75 10.08 14.90
N SER A 34 -8.41 9.25 13.89
CA SER A 34 -8.47 9.57 12.46
C SER A 34 -9.53 8.76 11.71
N TYR A 35 -10.53 8.14 12.41
CA TYR A 35 -11.54 7.28 11.81
C TYR A 35 -12.89 7.97 11.73
N GLY A 36 -13.34 8.24 10.50
CA GLY A 36 -14.63 8.87 10.21
C GLY A 36 -14.52 10.32 9.73
N ALA A 37 -15.64 10.86 9.24
CA ALA A 37 -15.69 12.16 8.55
C ALA A 37 -15.30 13.36 9.43
N ASN A 38 -15.66 13.33 10.71
CA ASN A 38 -15.36 14.39 11.67
C ASN A 38 -14.13 14.09 12.52
N SER A 39 -13.31 13.13 12.09
CA SER A 39 -12.03 12.81 12.72
C SER A 39 -10.97 13.87 12.41
N GLY A 40 -9.98 14.00 13.29
CA GLY A 40 -8.90 14.97 13.15
C GLY A 40 -7.64 14.38 12.54
N ASN A 41 -6.73 15.25 12.15
CA ASN A 41 -5.36 14.87 11.82
C ASN A 41 -4.56 14.59 13.10
N ILE A 42 -3.59 13.69 12.99
CA ILE A 42 -2.65 13.37 14.06
C ILE A 42 -1.34 14.11 13.81
N MET A 43 -0.84 14.79 14.83
CA MET A 43 0.46 15.46 14.78
C MET A 43 1.54 14.54 15.34
N ILE A 44 2.57 14.30 14.53
CA ILE A 44 3.66 13.38 14.84
C ILE A 44 4.97 14.17 14.91
N GLU A 45 5.68 14.05 16.02
CA GLU A 45 6.99 14.67 16.19
C GLU A 45 8.02 14.06 15.22
N HIS A 46 8.79 14.92 14.57
CA HIS A 46 9.92 14.51 13.75
C HIS A 46 11.23 14.91 14.42
N ARG A 47 12.16 13.95 14.55
CA ARG A 47 13.41 14.14 15.32
C ARG A 47 14.31 15.25 14.76
N TYR A 48 14.24 15.48 13.45
CA TYR A 48 15.04 16.48 12.73
C TYR A 48 14.17 17.09 11.62
N GLY A 49 13.28 18.01 11.97
CA GLY A 49 12.42 18.66 10.98
C GLY A 49 11.10 19.16 11.55
N GLU A 50 10.20 19.57 10.67
CA GLU A 50 8.86 19.99 11.03
C GLU A 50 8.00 18.79 11.45
N PRO A 51 7.03 18.99 12.38
CA PRO A 51 6.07 17.95 12.72
C PRO A 51 5.31 17.47 11.48
N LEU A 52 5.10 16.16 11.36
CA LEU A 52 4.22 15.59 10.35
C LEU A 52 2.77 15.68 10.84
N VAL A 53 1.88 16.12 9.96
CA VAL A 53 0.42 16.07 10.18
C VAL A 53 -0.14 15.04 9.22
N SER A 54 -0.87 14.04 9.74
CA SER A 54 -1.36 12.93 8.93
C SER A 54 -2.74 12.48 9.38
N HIS A 55 -3.57 12.12 8.42
CA HIS A 55 -4.85 11.43 8.60
C HIS A 55 -4.71 9.91 8.31
N ASP A 56 -3.64 9.50 7.66
CA ASP A 56 -3.42 8.12 7.22
C ASP A 56 -3.07 7.18 8.39
N GLY A 57 -3.83 6.09 8.49
CA GLY A 57 -3.70 5.12 9.57
C GLY A 57 -2.34 4.43 9.64
N ILE A 58 -1.72 4.12 8.50
CA ILE A 58 -0.41 3.46 8.46
C ILE A 58 0.72 4.39 8.86
N THR A 59 0.69 5.64 8.41
CA THR A 59 1.64 6.68 8.81
C THR A 59 1.58 6.90 10.32
N ASN A 60 0.38 6.98 10.87
CA ASN A 60 0.12 7.23 12.28
C ASN A 60 0.64 6.08 13.15
N ILE A 61 0.23 4.83 12.86
CA ILE A 61 0.70 3.67 13.64
C ILE A 61 2.18 3.36 13.42
N GLY A 62 2.73 3.72 12.27
CA GLY A 62 4.14 3.55 11.94
C GLY A 62 5.08 4.30 12.88
N ARG A 63 4.62 5.40 13.46
CA ARG A 63 5.38 6.27 14.37
C ARG A 63 5.04 6.03 15.84
N LEU A 64 4.02 5.23 16.14
CA LEU A 64 3.64 4.92 17.52
C LEU A 64 4.70 4.05 18.20
N VAL A 65 5.36 4.58 19.21
CA VAL A 65 6.33 3.89 20.06
C VAL A 65 6.03 4.19 21.51
N VAL A 66 5.98 3.15 22.34
CA VAL A 66 5.74 3.25 23.79
C VAL A 66 6.92 2.68 24.56
N SER A 67 7.02 3.01 25.85
CA SER A 67 8.17 2.61 26.70
C SER A 67 8.18 1.10 27.01
N ASP A 68 7.01 0.49 27.20
CA ASP A 68 6.92 -0.95 27.49
C ASP A 68 7.22 -1.81 26.25
N PRO A 69 8.19 -2.74 26.34
CA PRO A 69 8.59 -3.55 25.18
C PRO A 69 7.52 -4.56 24.73
N VAL A 70 6.65 -5.05 25.63
CA VAL A 70 5.59 -6.00 25.26
C VAL A 70 4.46 -5.26 24.55
N GLU A 71 4.08 -4.09 25.04
CA GLU A 71 3.13 -3.23 24.34
C GLU A 71 3.64 -2.86 22.94
N ASN A 72 4.93 -2.49 22.81
CA ASN A 72 5.54 -2.23 21.49
C ASN A 72 5.51 -3.43 20.56
N MET A 73 5.72 -4.65 21.08
CA MET A 73 5.58 -5.87 20.27
C MET A 73 4.14 -6.07 19.79
N ALA A 74 3.14 -5.80 20.63
CA ALA A 74 1.73 -5.88 20.24
C ALA A 74 1.40 -4.83 19.18
N ILE A 75 1.80 -3.57 19.37
CA ILE A 75 1.66 -2.47 18.39
C ILE A 75 2.32 -2.86 17.06
N SER A 76 3.51 -3.46 17.10
CA SER A 76 4.23 -3.89 15.89
C SER A 76 3.48 -4.95 15.09
N LEU A 77 2.79 -5.88 15.75
CA LEU A 77 1.94 -6.88 15.08
C LEU A 77 0.70 -6.23 14.43
N VAL A 78 0.05 -5.29 15.13
CA VAL A 78 -1.06 -4.51 14.56
C VAL A 78 -0.59 -3.67 13.36
N ARG A 79 0.57 -3.05 13.47
CA ARG A 79 1.21 -2.30 12.37
C ARG A 79 1.43 -3.19 11.15
N GLN A 80 1.98 -4.40 11.31
CA GLN A 80 2.18 -5.34 10.21
C GLN A 80 0.89 -5.71 9.48
N ALA A 81 -0.25 -5.81 10.18
CA ALA A 81 -1.55 -6.03 9.55
C ALA A 81 -1.93 -4.84 8.65
N SER A 82 -1.82 -3.61 9.16
CA SER A 82 -2.11 -2.39 8.43
C SER A 82 -1.19 -2.19 7.22
N GLU A 83 0.13 -2.41 7.39
CA GLU A 83 1.11 -2.36 6.31
C GLU A 83 0.81 -3.37 5.20
N LYS A 84 0.36 -4.58 5.56
CA LYS A 84 0.01 -5.59 4.57
C LYS A 84 -1.27 -5.20 3.81
N THR A 85 -2.27 -4.63 4.49
CA THR A 85 -3.47 -4.10 3.84
C THR A 85 -3.11 -2.99 2.86
N ASN A 86 -2.27 -2.04 3.26
CA ASN A 86 -1.80 -0.98 2.38
C ASN A 86 -1.13 -1.53 1.10
N ARG A 87 -0.23 -2.49 1.25
CA ARG A 87 0.49 -3.08 0.10
C ARG A 87 -0.42 -3.81 -0.89
N THR A 88 -1.51 -4.42 -0.41
CA THR A 88 -2.40 -5.24 -1.24
C THR A 88 -3.60 -4.48 -1.76
N ALA A 89 -4.08 -3.50 -1.03
CA ALA A 89 -5.32 -2.77 -1.33
C ALA A 89 -5.17 -1.25 -1.34
N GLY A 90 -4.02 -0.71 -0.91
CA GLY A 90 -3.72 0.73 -0.93
C GLY A 90 -4.63 1.61 -0.08
N ASP A 91 -5.58 1.01 0.65
CA ASP A 91 -6.58 1.70 1.45
C ASP A 91 -7.06 0.80 2.59
N SER A 92 -7.98 1.29 3.46
CA SER A 92 -8.53 0.58 4.64
C SER A 92 -7.51 0.21 5.71
N THR A 93 -6.42 0.94 5.80
CA THR A 93 -5.38 0.77 6.81
C THR A 93 -5.91 1.02 8.22
N THR A 94 -6.68 2.09 8.41
CA THR A 94 -7.35 2.45 9.66
C THR A 94 -8.38 1.40 10.07
N LEU A 95 -9.23 0.95 9.12
CA LEU A 95 -10.20 -0.11 9.38
C LEU A 95 -9.52 -1.41 9.83
N THR A 96 -8.36 -1.75 9.27
CA THR A 96 -7.59 -2.94 9.68
C THR A 96 -7.18 -2.88 11.15
N ILE A 97 -6.74 -1.71 11.65
CA ILE A 97 -6.38 -1.51 13.04
C ILE A 97 -7.62 -1.61 13.94
N VAL A 98 -8.69 -0.91 13.57
CA VAL A 98 -9.98 -0.93 14.26
C VAL A 98 -10.51 -2.37 14.36
N MET A 99 -10.56 -3.09 13.26
CA MET A 99 -11.01 -4.50 13.24
C MET A 99 -10.11 -5.42 14.06
N THR A 100 -8.79 -5.20 14.07
CA THR A 100 -7.88 -5.99 14.92
C THR A 100 -8.23 -5.83 16.40
N TYR A 101 -8.48 -4.60 16.86
CA TYR A 101 -8.91 -4.31 18.21
C TYR A 101 -10.28 -4.94 18.53
N LEU A 102 -11.26 -4.80 17.64
CA LEU A 102 -12.61 -5.35 17.85
C LEU A 102 -12.60 -6.88 17.96
N VAL A 103 -11.91 -7.58 17.07
CA VAL A 103 -11.75 -9.03 17.11
C VAL A 103 -11.00 -9.46 18.37
N TYR A 104 -9.89 -8.79 18.71
CA TYR A 104 -9.12 -9.07 19.91
C TYR A 104 -9.98 -8.92 21.17
N ASN A 105 -10.68 -7.82 21.33
CA ASN A 105 -11.53 -7.55 22.49
C ASN A 105 -12.71 -8.51 22.61
N TYR A 106 -13.32 -8.87 21.49
CA TYR A 106 -14.43 -9.83 21.49
C TYR A 106 -14.01 -11.21 22.03
N PHE A 107 -12.79 -11.64 21.72
CA PHE A 107 -12.32 -12.98 22.06
C PHE A 107 -11.37 -13.06 23.26
N LYS A 108 -10.85 -11.94 23.79
CA LYS A 108 -9.78 -11.96 24.81
C LYS A 108 -10.14 -12.73 26.07
N GLU A 109 -11.38 -12.69 26.55
CA GLU A 109 -11.80 -13.42 27.74
C GLU A 109 -11.88 -14.93 27.48
N MET A 110 -12.46 -15.34 26.36
CA MET A 110 -12.55 -16.76 25.97
C MET A 110 -11.17 -17.38 25.70
N ALA A 111 -10.24 -16.59 25.19
CA ALA A 111 -8.89 -17.05 24.87
C ALA A 111 -8.05 -17.38 26.12
N LYS A 112 -8.40 -16.86 27.31
CA LYS A 112 -7.72 -17.20 28.57
C LYS A 112 -7.71 -18.71 28.83
N ASP A 113 -8.82 -19.36 28.55
CA ASP A 113 -9.00 -20.78 28.85
C ASP A 113 -8.87 -21.67 27.60
N LYS A 114 -9.25 -21.19 26.44
CA LYS A 114 -9.37 -21.99 25.21
C LYS A 114 -8.75 -21.29 23.96
N PRO A 115 -7.46 -20.96 23.98
CA PRO A 115 -6.86 -20.15 22.89
C PRO A 115 -6.96 -20.83 21.51
N ARG A 116 -6.78 -22.16 21.43
CA ARG A 116 -6.90 -22.90 20.16
C ARG A 116 -8.33 -22.93 19.61
N ALA A 117 -9.33 -23.05 20.49
CA ALA A 117 -10.75 -23.02 20.08
C ALA A 117 -11.11 -21.63 19.56
N VAL A 118 -10.61 -20.57 20.21
CA VAL A 118 -10.78 -19.18 19.79
C VAL A 118 -10.12 -18.95 18.42
N GLN A 119 -8.89 -19.40 18.18
CA GLN A 119 -8.25 -19.29 16.87
C GLN A 119 -9.08 -19.95 15.77
N LYS A 120 -9.62 -21.15 16.04
CA LYS A 120 -10.50 -21.83 15.08
C LYS A 120 -11.78 -21.05 14.81
N GLN A 121 -12.38 -20.45 15.84
CA GLN A 121 -13.59 -19.63 15.70
C GLN A 121 -13.31 -18.35 14.90
N ILE A 122 -12.19 -17.65 15.16
CA ILE A 122 -11.77 -16.47 14.38
C ILE A 122 -11.60 -16.86 12.91
N GLU A 123 -10.96 -18.00 12.61
CA GLU A 123 -10.80 -18.46 11.24
C GLU A 123 -12.15 -18.76 10.58
N GLN A 124 -13.08 -19.41 11.29
CA GLN A 124 -14.43 -19.67 10.77
C GLN A 124 -15.20 -18.39 10.49
N ASN A 125 -15.16 -17.41 11.41
CA ASN A 125 -15.77 -16.10 11.22
C ASN A 125 -15.17 -15.39 10.00
N LYS A 126 -13.84 -15.37 9.88
CA LYS A 126 -13.14 -14.80 8.72
C LYS A 126 -13.63 -15.41 7.41
N GLN A 127 -13.70 -16.74 7.33
CA GLN A 127 -14.15 -17.41 6.10
C GLN A 127 -15.62 -17.10 5.77
N ALA A 128 -16.49 -16.99 6.77
CA ALA A 128 -17.88 -16.60 6.58
C ALA A 128 -18.00 -15.17 6.03
N ILE A 129 -17.23 -14.22 6.59
CA ILE A 129 -17.21 -12.84 6.12
C ILE A 129 -16.65 -12.75 4.69
N LEU A 130 -15.55 -13.45 4.38
CA LEU A 130 -14.96 -13.47 3.03
C LEU A 130 -15.94 -14.05 2.00
N LYS A 131 -16.73 -15.05 2.37
CA LYS A 131 -17.80 -15.57 1.52
C LYS A 131 -18.86 -14.50 1.29
N ALA A 132 -19.32 -13.81 2.33
CA ALA A 132 -20.30 -12.73 2.19
C ALA A 132 -19.79 -11.59 1.30
N ILE A 133 -18.51 -11.20 1.39
CA ILE A 133 -17.87 -10.23 0.49
C ILE A 133 -17.99 -10.70 -0.97
N LYS A 134 -17.63 -11.95 -1.24
CA LYS A 134 -17.67 -12.51 -2.59
C LYS A 134 -19.09 -12.54 -3.16
N ASP A 135 -20.08 -12.86 -2.33
CA ASP A 135 -21.48 -13.01 -2.73
C ASP A 135 -22.20 -11.65 -2.89
N THR A 136 -21.73 -10.60 -2.19
CA THR A 136 -22.38 -9.28 -2.18
C THR A 136 -21.74 -8.27 -3.12
N LYS A 137 -20.44 -8.37 -3.40
CA LYS A 137 -19.73 -7.37 -4.21
C LYS A 137 -20.31 -7.27 -5.62
N ILE A 138 -20.39 -6.05 -6.11
CA ILE A 138 -20.85 -5.73 -7.46
C ILE A 138 -19.73 -5.12 -8.30
N LYS A 139 -19.81 -5.24 -9.61
CA LYS A 139 -18.90 -4.57 -10.52
C LYS A 139 -19.13 -3.06 -10.42
N ALA A 140 -18.05 -2.29 -10.29
CA ALA A 140 -18.15 -0.85 -10.25
C ALA A 140 -18.54 -0.29 -11.61
N THR A 141 -19.56 0.59 -11.63
CA THR A 141 -19.87 1.50 -12.75
C THR A 141 -18.98 2.75 -12.65
N ASP A 142 -18.96 3.57 -13.68
CA ASP A 142 -18.20 4.83 -13.65
C ASP A 142 -18.65 5.76 -12.51
N GLU A 143 -19.97 5.80 -12.23
CA GLU A 143 -20.55 6.55 -11.11
C GLU A 143 -20.04 6.02 -9.76
N LEU A 144 -20.01 4.69 -9.59
CA LEU A 144 -19.50 4.08 -8.37
C LEU A 144 -17.99 4.23 -8.23
N LEU A 145 -17.22 4.22 -9.34
CA LEU A 145 -15.78 4.52 -9.32
C LEU A 145 -15.50 5.95 -8.90
N TYR A 146 -16.27 6.91 -9.42
CA TYR A 146 -16.20 8.30 -8.95
C TYR A 146 -16.50 8.39 -7.45
N SER A 147 -17.54 7.68 -7.00
CA SER A 147 -17.92 7.65 -5.59
C SER A 147 -16.81 7.08 -4.68
N VAL A 148 -16.10 6.03 -5.13
CA VAL A 148 -14.93 5.51 -4.41
C VAL A 148 -13.82 6.57 -4.34
N ALA A 149 -13.53 7.26 -5.45
CA ALA A 149 -12.50 8.30 -5.49
C ALA A 149 -12.85 9.47 -4.56
N HIS A 150 -14.11 9.90 -4.56
CA HIS A 150 -14.61 10.95 -3.68
C HIS A 150 -14.57 10.55 -2.20
N THR A 151 -15.08 9.37 -1.86
CA THR A 151 -15.10 8.88 -0.47
C THR A 151 -13.69 8.71 0.09
N SER A 152 -12.78 8.14 -0.69
CA SER A 152 -11.40 7.92 -0.26
C SER A 152 -10.58 9.21 -0.16
N SER A 153 -10.85 10.20 -1.02
CA SER A 153 -10.17 11.50 -0.96
C SER A 153 -10.79 12.47 0.07
N GLY A 154 -12.07 12.29 0.40
CA GLY A 154 -12.84 13.23 1.24
C GLY A 154 -13.00 14.63 0.64
N ASP A 155 -12.78 14.79 -0.68
CA ASP A 155 -12.83 16.06 -1.40
C ASP A 155 -13.39 15.84 -2.81
N GLU A 156 -14.40 16.62 -3.20
CA GLU A 156 -15.09 16.48 -4.47
C GLU A 156 -14.17 16.77 -5.66
N ALA A 157 -13.34 17.80 -5.58
CA ALA A 157 -12.44 18.18 -6.67
C ALA A 157 -11.31 17.14 -6.87
N ILE A 158 -10.77 16.60 -5.78
CA ILE A 158 -9.79 15.52 -5.81
C ILE A 158 -10.44 14.23 -6.33
N GLY A 159 -11.67 13.92 -5.90
CA GLY A 159 -12.43 12.77 -6.40
C GLY A 159 -12.61 12.80 -7.91
N HIS A 160 -13.02 13.94 -8.48
CA HIS A 160 -13.10 14.13 -9.94
C HIS A 160 -11.73 13.97 -10.62
N LEU A 161 -10.70 14.61 -10.10
CA LEU A 161 -9.36 14.52 -10.66
C LEU A 161 -8.83 13.09 -10.73
N VAL A 162 -9.02 12.31 -9.66
CA VAL A 162 -8.60 10.91 -9.57
C VAL A 162 -9.40 10.03 -10.52
N PHE A 163 -10.72 10.21 -10.58
CA PHE A 163 -11.60 9.46 -11.48
C PHE A 163 -11.22 9.72 -12.95
N ASP A 164 -11.05 10.99 -13.34
CA ASP A 164 -10.65 11.37 -14.69
C ASP A 164 -9.27 10.80 -15.04
N ALA A 165 -8.31 10.90 -14.11
CA ALA A 165 -6.98 10.34 -14.29
C ALA A 165 -6.98 8.82 -14.53
N ILE A 166 -7.84 8.07 -13.83
CA ILE A 166 -7.97 6.61 -13.99
C ILE A 166 -8.64 6.25 -15.33
N ASN A 167 -9.59 7.05 -15.77
CA ASN A 167 -10.24 6.86 -17.08
C ASN A 167 -9.29 7.22 -18.23
N ASP A 168 -8.57 8.32 -18.13
CA ASP A 168 -7.59 8.75 -19.11
C ASP A 168 -6.42 7.79 -19.27
N ALA A 169 -6.00 7.16 -18.15
CA ALA A 169 -4.98 6.10 -18.17
C ALA A 169 -5.46 4.84 -18.93
N GLY A 170 -6.76 4.57 -18.91
CA GLY A 170 -7.35 3.41 -19.60
C GLY A 170 -7.03 2.07 -18.91
N ALA A 171 -7.27 0.96 -19.65
CA ALA A 171 -7.15 -0.40 -19.11
C ALA A 171 -5.70 -0.82 -18.80
N ASN A 172 -4.74 -0.38 -19.61
CA ASN A 172 -3.32 -0.76 -19.52
C ASN A 172 -2.43 0.36 -18.99
N GLY A 173 -3.03 1.52 -18.67
CA GLY A 173 -2.30 2.68 -18.16
C GLY A 173 -2.11 2.65 -16.64
N ALA A 174 -1.43 3.66 -16.15
CA ALA A 174 -1.18 3.85 -14.72
C ALA A 174 -1.43 5.31 -14.33
N VAL A 175 -1.76 5.52 -13.06
CA VAL A 175 -1.77 6.84 -12.45
C VAL A 175 -0.62 6.92 -11.46
N THR A 176 0.15 8.00 -11.50
CA THR A 176 1.25 8.30 -10.59
C THR A 176 1.03 9.64 -9.92
N VAL A 177 1.42 9.78 -8.67
CA VAL A 177 1.31 11.02 -7.91
C VAL A 177 2.70 11.54 -7.61
N VAL A 178 2.96 12.78 -7.95
CA VAL A 178 4.27 13.45 -7.79
C VAL A 178 4.10 14.79 -7.06
N GLU A 179 5.11 15.19 -6.32
CA GLU A 179 5.12 16.50 -5.68
C GLU A 179 5.63 17.58 -6.63
N THR A 180 5.04 18.77 -6.56
CA THR A 180 5.51 19.96 -7.28
C THR A 180 5.67 21.13 -6.31
N PRO A 181 6.65 22.03 -6.55
CA PRO A 181 6.76 23.27 -5.77
C PRO A 181 5.66 24.30 -6.09
N GLU A 182 4.93 24.10 -7.18
CA GLU A 182 3.84 25.00 -7.58
C GLU A 182 2.63 24.78 -6.67
N ASN A 183 1.94 25.86 -6.29
CA ASN A 183 0.74 25.76 -5.43
C ASN A 183 -0.51 25.44 -6.26
N LYS A 184 -0.54 24.25 -6.87
CA LYS A 184 -1.68 23.73 -7.64
C LYS A 184 -1.69 22.20 -7.69
N ILE A 185 -2.87 21.64 -7.93
CA ILE A 185 -3.04 20.22 -8.21
C ILE A 185 -3.53 20.10 -9.65
N GLU A 186 -2.86 19.32 -10.47
CA GLU A 186 -3.22 19.11 -11.88
C GLU A 186 -2.85 17.72 -12.35
N SER A 187 -3.54 17.21 -13.37
CA SER A 187 -3.21 15.95 -14.04
C SER A 187 -2.62 16.20 -15.41
N LYS A 188 -1.67 15.36 -15.81
CA LYS A 188 -1.03 15.39 -17.12
C LYS A 188 -0.90 13.96 -17.66
N ILE A 189 -1.33 13.78 -18.92
CA ILE A 189 -1.11 12.50 -19.61
C ILE A 189 0.31 12.47 -20.15
N VAL A 190 1.08 11.46 -19.78
CA VAL A 190 2.41 11.16 -20.30
C VAL A 190 2.44 9.75 -20.87
N GLN A 191 3.33 9.48 -21.82
CA GLN A 191 3.51 8.11 -22.27
C GLN A 191 4.18 7.31 -21.16
N GLY A 192 3.67 6.10 -20.89
CA GLY A 192 4.18 5.23 -19.84
C GLY A 192 4.15 3.76 -20.21
N PHE A 193 5.16 3.02 -19.79
CA PHE A 193 5.23 1.57 -19.89
C PHE A 193 5.12 0.96 -18.50
N THR A 194 4.03 0.21 -18.29
CA THR A 194 3.73 -0.42 -17.01
C THR A 194 3.84 -1.94 -17.13
N PHE A 195 4.50 -2.58 -16.18
CA PHE A 195 4.58 -4.03 -16.10
C PHE A 195 4.50 -4.57 -14.66
N LYS A 196 3.94 -5.78 -14.52
CA LYS A 196 3.67 -6.44 -13.23
C LYS A 196 4.91 -7.18 -12.69
N LYS A 197 6.01 -6.46 -12.56
CA LYS A 197 7.26 -6.87 -11.90
C LYS A 197 7.79 -5.69 -11.12
N GLY A 198 8.20 -5.94 -9.89
CA GLY A 198 8.69 -4.91 -8.98
C GLY A 198 10.10 -5.18 -8.49
N MET A 199 10.47 -4.51 -7.41
CA MET A 199 11.80 -4.66 -6.80
C MET A 199 12.04 -6.07 -6.27
N SER A 200 13.25 -6.58 -6.46
CA SER A 200 13.67 -7.92 -6.04
C SER A 200 13.81 -8.06 -4.51
N SER A 201 13.95 -6.97 -3.80
CA SER A 201 14.05 -6.93 -2.34
C SER A 201 13.51 -5.59 -1.81
N ILE A 202 12.84 -5.64 -0.65
CA ILE A 202 12.38 -4.45 0.06
C ILE A 202 13.53 -3.52 0.49
N ALA A 203 14.77 -4.03 0.56
CA ALA A 203 15.96 -3.24 0.86
C ALA A 203 16.26 -2.16 -0.19
N PHE A 204 15.63 -2.21 -1.36
CA PHE A 204 15.73 -1.17 -2.40
C PHE A 204 14.68 -0.08 -2.27
N ALA A 205 13.73 -0.18 -1.35
CA ALA A 205 12.71 0.83 -1.16
C ALA A 205 13.30 2.09 -0.50
N ASP A 206 12.96 3.27 -1.03
CA ASP A 206 13.22 4.56 -0.40
C ASP A 206 12.13 4.91 0.61
N ASP A 207 10.89 4.58 0.28
CA ASP A 207 9.77 4.67 1.20
C ASP A 207 9.48 3.28 1.78
N MET A 208 9.83 3.09 3.05
CA MET A 208 9.62 1.82 3.75
C MET A 208 8.19 1.61 4.22
N GLN A 209 7.35 2.63 4.23
CA GLN A 209 5.94 2.51 4.62
C GLN A 209 5.11 1.91 3.48
N SER A 210 5.20 2.49 2.31
CA SER A 210 4.51 2.00 1.10
C SER A 210 5.35 1.00 0.29
N ILE A 211 6.60 0.75 0.68
CA ILE A 211 7.59 -0.12 0.02
C ILE A 211 7.67 0.19 -1.47
N GLN A 212 8.06 1.42 -1.77
CA GLN A 212 8.22 1.93 -3.13
C GLN A 212 9.48 2.76 -3.28
N THR A 213 9.89 2.93 -4.53
CA THR A 213 10.98 3.81 -4.93
C THR A 213 10.53 4.63 -6.13
N LYS A 214 10.79 5.93 -6.10
CA LYS A 214 10.52 6.86 -7.21
C LYS A 214 11.81 7.56 -7.58
N TYR A 215 12.18 7.48 -8.85
CA TYR A 215 13.36 8.15 -9.40
C TYR A 215 12.98 9.07 -10.53
N ASP A 216 13.52 10.28 -10.51
CA ASP A 216 13.50 11.23 -11.62
C ASP A 216 14.77 11.04 -12.48
N ASN A 217 14.58 10.98 -13.79
CA ASN A 217 15.65 10.80 -14.79
C ASN A 217 16.60 9.61 -14.52
N PRO A 218 16.09 8.43 -14.09
CA PRO A 218 16.97 7.32 -13.78
C PRO A 218 17.65 6.74 -15.01
N THR A 219 18.83 6.22 -14.79
CA THR A 219 19.52 5.35 -15.75
C THR A 219 18.95 3.95 -15.69
N ILE A 220 18.59 3.40 -16.85
CA ILE A 220 18.02 2.06 -16.98
C ILE A 220 19.07 1.13 -17.57
N ILE A 221 19.34 0.02 -16.91
CA ILE A 221 20.23 -1.05 -17.40
C ILE A 221 19.41 -2.33 -17.50
N VAL A 222 19.43 -2.97 -18.66
CA VAL A 222 18.69 -4.21 -18.91
C VAL A 222 19.67 -5.33 -19.25
N MET A 223 19.67 -6.40 -18.44
CA MET A 223 20.60 -7.52 -18.59
C MET A 223 19.87 -8.86 -18.69
N SER A 224 20.29 -9.70 -19.66
CA SER A 224 19.69 -11.02 -19.86
C SER A 224 20.34 -12.12 -19.04
N ARG A 225 21.53 -11.89 -18.48
CA ARG A 225 22.29 -12.87 -17.70
C ARG A 225 21.89 -12.86 -16.22
N ILE A 226 22.11 -13.98 -15.55
CA ILE A 226 22.01 -14.09 -14.09
C ILE A 226 23.28 -13.51 -13.47
N ILE A 227 23.12 -12.63 -12.49
CA ILE A 227 24.20 -11.92 -11.79
C ILE A 227 24.24 -12.44 -10.36
N SER A 228 25.33 -13.09 -9.97
CA SER A 228 25.47 -13.63 -8.61
C SER A 228 26.73 -13.16 -7.87
N LYS A 229 27.74 -12.70 -8.60
CA LYS A 229 29.02 -12.24 -8.05
C LYS A 229 29.22 -10.75 -8.26
N ASN A 230 30.00 -10.12 -7.37
CA ASN A 230 30.34 -8.72 -7.48
C ASN A 230 31.11 -8.38 -8.77
N ASP A 231 32.01 -9.26 -9.20
CA ASP A 231 32.79 -9.07 -10.42
C ASP A 231 31.91 -8.96 -11.68
N ASP A 232 30.67 -9.45 -11.62
CA ASP A 232 29.72 -9.40 -12.72
C ASP A 232 29.00 -8.06 -12.84
N ILE A 233 28.94 -7.27 -11.76
CA ILE A 233 28.09 -6.07 -11.71
C ILE A 233 28.82 -4.81 -11.27
N VAL A 234 29.76 -4.88 -10.34
CA VAL A 234 30.45 -3.69 -9.80
C VAL A 234 31.11 -2.85 -10.90
N PRO A 235 31.85 -3.43 -11.86
CA PRO A 235 32.47 -2.65 -12.94
C PRO A 235 31.44 -1.93 -13.84
N ILE A 236 30.26 -2.53 -14.02
CA ILE A 236 29.17 -1.92 -14.80
C ILE A 236 28.59 -0.74 -14.03
N ILE A 237 28.30 -0.92 -12.74
CA ILE A 237 27.79 0.18 -11.90
C ILE A 237 28.81 1.32 -11.84
N ASP A 238 30.09 1.02 -11.68
CA ASP A 238 31.15 2.03 -11.68
C ASP A 238 31.23 2.80 -13.01
N ALA A 239 31.06 2.12 -14.14
CA ALA A 239 31.04 2.76 -15.46
C ALA A 239 29.85 3.70 -15.60
N VAL A 240 28.66 3.26 -15.15
CA VAL A 240 27.42 4.03 -15.21
C VAL A 240 27.45 5.24 -14.28
N LEU A 241 28.02 5.11 -13.08
CA LEU A 241 28.22 6.23 -12.16
C LEU A 241 29.21 7.26 -12.71
N LYS A 242 30.32 6.80 -13.35
CA LYS A 242 31.27 7.68 -14.04
C LYS A 242 30.64 8.41 -15.23
N ALA A 243 29.64 7.80 -15.87
CA ALA A 243 28.82 8.44 -16.92
C ALA A 243 27.78 9.46 -16.37
N GLY A 244 27.76 9.68 -15.03
CA GLY A 244 26.94 10.69 -14.40
C GLY A 244 25.54 10.23 -13.97
N ALA A 245 25.34 8.92 -13.78
CA ALA A 245 24.06 8.42 -13.25
C ALA A 245 23.90 8.78 -11.77
N GLU A 246 22.80 9.41 -11.43
CA GLU A 246 22.43 9.74 -10.03
C GLU A 246 21.53 8.64 -9.40
N SER A 247 20.76 7.96 -10.23
CA SER A 247 19.91 6.82 -9.84
C SER A 247 19.86 5.77 -10.94
N ILE A 248 19.74 4.49 -10.54
CA ILE A 248 19.86 3.35 -11.44
C ILE A 248 18.66 2.41 -11.23
N VAL A 249 18.01 2.00 -12.33
CA VAL A 249 17.06 0.87 -12.35
C VAL A 249 17.73 -0.25 -13.13
N LEU A 250 18.08 -1.33 -12.43
CA LEU A 250 18.68 -2.52 -13.00
C LEU A 250 17.61 -3.59 -13.20
N VAL A 251 17.26 -3.89 -14.45
CA VAL A 251 16.33 -4.97 -14.81
C VAL A 251 17.12 -6.23 -15.16
N ALA A 252 17.27 -7.11 -14.19
CA ALA A 252 18.09 -8.33 -14.28
C ALA A 252 17.76 -9.34 -13.19
N ASP A 253 18.11 -10.60 -13.39
CA ASP A 253 18.13 -11.62 -12.33
C ASP A 253 19.41 -11.45 -11.50
N VAL A 254 19.28 -10.90 -10.30
CA VAL A 254 20.39 -10.66 -9.38
C VAL A 254 20.17 -11.50 -8.12
N SER A 255 21.21 -12.21 -7.68
CA SER A 255 21.17 -13.07 -6.51
C SER A 255 22.51 -13.11 -5.76
N GLY A 256 22.54 -13.80 -4.62
CA GLY A 256 23.76 -14.03 -3.84
C GLY A 256 24.52 -12.76 -3.47
N GLN A 257 25.86 -12.81 -3.58
CA GLN A 257 26.75 -11.73 -3.16
C GLN A 257 26.47 -10.40 -3.89
N ALA A 258 26.12 -10.45 -5.18
CA ALA A 258 25.80 -9.25 -5.95
C ALA A 258 24.57 -8.52 -5.37
N LEU A 259 23.49 -9.26 -5.09
CA LEU A 259 22.28 -8.70 -4.53
C LEU A 259 22.52 -8.08 -3.14
N GLU A 260 23.24 -8.81 -2.28
CA GLU A 260 23.59 -8.32 -0.93
C GLU A 260 24.42 -7.04 -0.97
N THR A 261 25.39 -6.97 -1.88
CA THR A 261 26.25 -5.79 -2.06
C THR A 261 25.45 -4.58 -2.55
N LEU A 262 24.59 -4.75 -3.55
CA LEU A 262 23.75 -3.66 -4.07
C LEU A 262 22.77 -3.18 -3.00
N ALA A 263 22.08 -4.09 -2.31
CA ALA A 263 21.13 -3.78 -1.24
C ALA A 263 21.83 -3.06 -0.06
N THR A 264 23.00 -3.53 0.36
CA THR A 264 23.76 -2.89 1.44
C THR A 264 24.19 -1.46 1.08
N ASN A 265 24.68 -1.24 -0.14
CA ASN A 265 25.06 0.10 -0.59
C ASN A 265 23.86 1.03 -0.72
N LYS A 266 22.69 0.52 -1.13
CA LYS A 266 21.44 1.27 -1.16
C LYS A 266 21.04 1.69 0.25
N MET A 267 20.94 0.73 1.20
CA MET A 267 20.56 1.02 2.59
C MET A 267 21.52 1.99 3.31
N ASN A 268 22.81 1.97 2.93
CA ASN A 268 23.81 2.90 3.47
C ASN A 268 23.82 4.26 2.76
N GLY A 269 22.92 4.53 1.84
CA GLY A 269 22.84 5.78 1.07
C GLY A 269 24.03 6.05 0.15
N LYS A 270 24.84 5.01 -0.17
CA LYS A 270 26.02 5.13 -1.05
C LYS A 270 25.67 4.97 -2.53
N LEU A 271 24.56 4.34 -2.82
CA LEU A 271 24.12 4.02 -4.18
C LEU A 271 22.60 4.10 -4.30
N ASN A 272 22.11 4.97 -5.18
CA ASN A 272 20.70 5.03 -5.52
C ASN A 272 20.39 4.01 -6.61
N ILE A 273 20.06 2.79 -6.21
CA ILE A 273 19.75 1.68 -7.14
C ILE A 273 18.48 0.96 -6.72
N VAL A 274 17.76 0.45 -7.70
CA VAL A 274 16.72 -0.57 -7.51
C VAL A 274 16.93 -1.70 -8.51
N VAL A 275 16.82 -2.93 -8.03
CA VAL A 275 16.85 -4.13 -8.87
C VAL A 275 15.44 -4.62 -9.10
N VAL A 276 15.05 -4.77 -10.37
CA VAL A 276 13.76 -5.27 -10.80
C VAL A 276 13.93 -6.62 -11.47
N GLU A 277 13.20 -7.62 -10.97
CA GLU A 277 13.25 -8.96 -11.57
C GLU A 277 12.54 -8.98 -12.93
N PRO A 278 13.15 -9.57 -13.98
CA PRO A 278 12.47 -9.73 -15.26
C PRO A 278 11.34 -10.76 -15.17
N SER A 279 10.37 -10.64 -16.09
CA SER A 279 9.32 -11.65 -16.22
C SER A 279 9.92 -13.00 -16.63
N SER A 280 9.51 -14.08 -15.98
CA SER A 280 9.88 -15.44 -16.38
C SER A 280 9.17 -15.86 -17.67
N GLN A 281 7.97 -15.35 -17.90
CA GLN A 281 7.18 -15.59 -19.10
C GLN A 281 7.61 -14.65 -20.22
N ALA A 282 7.93 -15.20 -21.40
CA ALA A 282 8.44 -14.44 -22.56
C ALA A 282 9.62 -13.50 -22.20
N ARG A 283 10.54 -13.96 -21.36
CA ARG A 283 11.60 -13.18 -20.73
C ARG A 283 12.41 -12.33 -21.72
N GLU A 284 12.83 -12.91 -22.83
CA GLU A 284 13.65 -12.21 -23.83
C GLU A 284 12.87 -11.05 -24.48
N LEU A 285 11.59 -11.25 -24.79
CA LEU A 285 10.73 -10.20 -25.34
C LEU A 285 10.51 -9.09 -24.32
N PHE A 286 10.26 -9.45 -23.06
CA PHE A 286 10.10 -8.49 -21.98
C PHE A 286 11.35 -7.61 -21.80
N LEU A 287 12.55 -8.20 -21.77
CA LEU A 287 13.79 -7.44 -21.65
C LEU A 287 14.00 -6.50 -22.84
N ARG A 288 13.67 -6.94 -24.04
CA ARG A 288 13.74 -6.11 -25.26
C ARG A 288 12.74 -4.95 -25.21
N ASP A 289 11.54 -5.18 -24.70
CA ASP A 289 10.52 -4.14 -24.53
C ASP A 289 10.97 -3.05 -23.55
N VAL A 290 11.53 -3.45 -22.40
CA VAL A 290 12.07 -2.52 -21.40
C VAL A 290 13.25 -1.73 -21.98
N ALA A 291 14.19 -2.40 -22.65
CA ALA A 291 15.35 -1.75 -23.26
C ALA A 291 14.95 -0.77 -24.37
N ALA A 292 14.02 -1.17 -25.26
CA ALA A 292 13.50 -0.31 -26.32
C ALA A 292 12.80 0.92 -25.74
N TYR A 293 11.99 0.75 -24.67
CA TYR A 293 11.35 1.87 -23.99
C TYR A 293 12.37 2.85 -23.38
N ALA A 294 13.44 2.32 -22.79
CA ALA A 294 14.52 3.11 -22.20
C ALA A 294 15.49 3.70 -23.25
N GLY A 295 15.36 3.34 -24.52
CA GLY A 295 16.23 3.79 -25.60
C GLY A 295 17.61 3.12 -25.60
N SER A 296 17.74 1.90 -25.02
CA SER A 296 18.98 1.13 -24.89
C SER A 296 18.90 -0.24 -25.54
N GLU A 297 19.99 -0.99 -25.44
CA GLU A 297 20.09 -2.38 -25.84
C GLU A 297 20.22 -3.30 -24.62
N VAL A 298 19.66 -4.53 -24.72
CA VAL A 298 19.82 -5.55 -23.69
C VAL A 298 21.28 -6.01 -23.65
N PHE A 299 21.91 -5.94 -22.49
CA PHE A 299 23.25 -6.47 -22.30
C PHE A 299 23.21 -8.00 -22.17
N VAL A 300 23.77 -8.70 -23.15
CA VAL A 300 23.72 -10.17 -23.26
C VAL A 300 25.09 -10.83 -23.10
N SER A 301 26.19 -10.08 -23.21
CA SER A 301 27.55 -10.65 -23.19
C SER A 301 27.92 -11.23 -21.80
N PRO A 302 28.62 -12.34 -21.74
CA PRO A 302 29.19 -12.85 -20.49
C PRO A 302 30.39 -12.02 -20.00
N ARG A 303 31.00 -11.20 -20.85
CA ARG A 303 32.15 -10.35 -20.51
C ARG A 303 31.70 -8.95 -20.19
N VAL A 304 32.03 -8.49 -18.98
CA VAL A 304 31.73 -7.12 -18.51
C VAL A 304 32.38 -6.04 -19.39
N SER A 305 33.54 -6.34 -19.98
CA SER A 305 34.25 -5.45 -20.90
C SER A 305 33.47 -5.07 -22.18
N ASP A 306 32.45 -5.86 -22.52
CA ASP A 306 31.61 -5.62 -23.69
C ASP A 306 30.43 -4.67 -23.40
N PHE A 307 30.29 -4.21 -22.15
CA PHE A 307 29.29 -3.20 -21.76
C PHE A 307 29.67 -1.85 -22.34
N THR A 308 28.74 -1.22 -23.03
CA THR A 308 28.94 0.06 -23.75
C THR A 308 27.79 1.04 -23.45
N ASP A 309 27.95 2.26 -23.92
CA ASP A 309 26.90 3.29 -23.81
C ASP A 309 25.58 2.89 -24.48
N ALA A 310 25.60 1.97 -25.47
CA ALA A 310 24.39 1.43 -26.08
C ALA A 310 23.51 0.65 -25.08
N ASN A 311 24.10 0.14 -24.00
CA ASN A 311 23.39 -0.58 -22.94
C ASN A 311 22.83 0.35 -21.84
N ILE A 312 23.08 1.66 -21.96
CA ILE A 312 22.64 2.67 -20.99
C ILE A 312 21.41 3.36 -21.54
N GLY A 313 20.27 3.10 -20.91
CA GLY A 313 19.01 3.78 -21.23
C GLY A 313 18.66 4.84 -20.21
N LYS A 314 17.68 5.66 -20.54
CA LYS A 314 17.11 6.67 -19.65
C LYS A 314 15.60 6.71 -19.82
N VAL A 315 14.89 7.13 -18.77
CA VAL A 315 13.47 7.52 -18.84
C VAL A 315 13.29 8.78 -18.01
N GLU A 316 12.19 9.49 -18.19
CA GLU A 316 11.94 10.68 -17.39
C GLU A 316 11.68 10.33 -15.92
N ARG A 317 10.91 9.26 -15.66
CA ARG A 317 10.61 8.79 -14.30
C ARG A 317 10.46 7.27 -14.24
N ALA A 318 10.80 6.73 -13.08
CA ALA A 318 10.52 5.35 -12.73
C ALA A 318 9.86 5.27 -11.36
N HIS A 319 8.71 4.58 -11.27
CA HIS A 319 8.02 4.27 -10.04
C HIS A 319 7.96 2.76 -9.86
N ILE A 320 8.61 2.26 -8.83
CA ILE A 320 8.79 0.82 -8.59
C ILE A 320 8.24 0.46 -7.21
N THR A 321 7.33 -0.51 -7.19
CA THR A 321 6.80 -1.15 -5.98
C THR A 321 7.31 -2.59 -5.87
N THR A 322 6.83 -3.36 -4.94
CA THR A 322 7.18 -4.81 -4.82
C THR A 322 6.61 -5.66 -5.96
N THR A 323 5.56 -5.20 -6.65
CA THR A 323 4.83 -6.00 -7.64
C THR A 323 4.72 -5.37 -9.01
N LYS A 324 5.04 -4.09 -9.14
CA LYS A 324 4.77 -3.28 -10.33
C LYS A 324 5.90 -2.27 -10.57
N THR A 325 6.20 -2.05 -11.83
CA THR A 325 7.10 -0.97 -12.28
C THR A 325 6.38 -0.14 -13.34
N ILE A 326 6.48 1.17 -13.23
CA ILE A 326 5.97 2.17 -14.16
C ILE A 326 7.16 2.98 -14.64
N LEU A 327 7.40 2.99 -15.93
CA LEU A 327 8.38 3.84 -16.59
C LEU A 327 7.63 4.92 -17.37
N SER A 328 7.92 6.18 -17.13
CA SER A 328 7.28 7.34 -17.80
C SER A 328 8.30 8.11 -18.60
N GLY A 329 7.88 8.58 -19.79
CA GLY A 329 8.74 9.30 -20.73
C GLY A 329 9.82 8.40 -21.35
N PRO A 330 9.64 7.93 -22.61
CA PRO A 330 10.60 7.02 -23.23
C PRO A 330 11.93 7.70 -23.48
N GLY A 331 13.03 6.95 -23.39
CA GLY A 331 14.38 7.45 -23.59
C GLY A 331 14.66 7.95 -25.01
N ASN A 332 14.04 7.31 -26.01
CA ASN A 332 14.09 7.76 -27.40
C ASN A 332 12.78 7.43 -28.11
N ARG A 333 11.94 8.44 -28.33
CA ARG A 333 10.61 8.27 -28.91
C ARG A 333 10.63 7.69 -30.31
N GLU A 334 11.48 8.20 -31.19
CA GLU A 334 11.53 7.74 -32.59
C GLU A 334 11.94 6.28 -32.70
N LYS A 335 12.94 5.85 -31.93
CA LYS A 335 13.39 4.45 -31.90
C LYS A 335 12.31 3.55 -31.30
N LEU A 336 11.59 4.01 -30.30
CA LEU A 336 10.49 3.27 -29.67
C LEU A 336 9.34 3.08 -30.66
N ASP A 337 8.93 4.12 -31.38
CA ASP A 337 7.85 4.04 -32.37
C ASP A 337 8.22 3.04 -33.50
N GLN A 338 9.47 3.10 -34.01
CA GLN A 338 9.97 2.12 -34.99
C GLN A 338 9.97 0.68 -34.44
N TYR A 339 10.32 0.51 -33.17
CA TYR A 339 10.29 -0.79 -32.51
C TYR A 339 8.85 -1.32 -32.38
N ILE A 340 7.91 -0.46 -31.96
CA ILE A 340 6.48 -0.79 -31.80
C ILE A 340 5.84 -1.19 -33.14
N ASP A 341 6.16 -0.49 -34.23
CA ASP A 341 5.66 -0.80 -35.58
C ASP A 341 6.06 -2.20 -36.04
N GLY A 342 7.19 -2.75 -35.55
CA GLY A 342 7.64 -4.10 -35.82
C GLY A 342 6.96 -5.19 -34.98
N ILE A 343 6.18 -4.82 -33.97
CA ILE A 343 5.53 -5.78 -33.05
C ILE A 343 4.18 -6.24 -33.64
N LYS A 344 4.01 -7.54 -33.81
CA LYS A 344 2.75 -8.16 -34.27
C LYS A 344 1.74 -8.41 -33.16
N ASP A 345 2.18 -8.47 -31.91
CA ASP A 345 1.38 -8.74 -30.72
C ASP A 345 0.70 -7.45 -30.27
N ASP A 346 -0.63 -7.40 -30.38
CA ASP A 346 -1.42 -6.19 -30.05
C ASP A 346 -1.29 -5.84 -28.55
N TYR A 347 -1.27 -6.84 -27.67
CA TYR A 347 -1.12 -6.59 -26.22
C TYR A 347 0.20 -5.91 -25.88
N ARG A 348 1.32 -6.37 -26.46
CA ARG A 348 2.64 -5.75 -26.27
C ARG A 348 2.69 -4.34 -26.86
N ARG A 349 2.11 -4.14 -28.04
CA ARG A 349 1.99 -2.84 -28.68
C ARG A 349 1.26 -1.85 -27.80
N ASP A 350 0.09 -2.26 -27.29
CA ASP A 350 -0.73 -1.43 -26.39
C ASP A 350 -0.03 -1.14 -25.08
N ALA A 351 0.71 -2.11 -24.51
CA ALA A 351 1.48 -1.90 -23.29
C ALA A 351 2.60 -0.86 -23.46
N LEU A 352 3.34 -0.89 -24.58
CA LEU A 352 4.40 0.07 -24.88
C LEU A 352 3.88 1.45 -25.29
N ASN A 353 2.69 1.52 -25.88
CA ASN A 353 1.95 2.75 -26.15
C ASN A 353 1.10 3.22 -24.96
N GLY A 354 1.22 2.55 -23.83
CA GLY A 354 0.43 2.85 -22.62
C GLY A 354 0.52 4.31 -22.22
N LYS A 355 -0.56 4.76 -21.56
CA LYS A 355 -0.62 6.10 -20.99
C LYS A 355 -0.36 6.01 -19.50
N THR A 356 0.44 6.93 -18.98
CA THR A 356 0.52 7.18 -17.54
C THR A 356 -0.08 8.57 -17.32
N VAL A 357 -1.01 8.66 -16.40
CA VAL A 357 -1.50 9.97 -15.95
C VAL A 357 -0.73 10.34 -14.70
N GLU A 358 -0.08 11.48 -14.76
CA GLU A 358 0.67 12.04 -13.65
C GLU A 358 -0.16 13.10 -12.97
N ILE A 359 -0.47 12.90 -11.69
CA ILE A 359 -1.09 13.91 -10.84
C ILE A 359 0.01 14.62 -10.08
N SER A 360 0.22 15.91 -10.42
CA SER A 360 1.15 16.80 -9.73
C SER A 360 0.45 17.45 -8.55
N VAL A 361 1.01 17.26 -7.36
CA VAL A 361 0.45 17.78 -6.10
C VAL A 361 1.33 18.88 -5.56
N GLY A 362 0.78 20.09 -5.50
CA GLY A 362 1.41 21.24 -4.90
C GLY A 362 0.52 21.90 -3.86
N ALA A 363 1.13 22.53 -2.86
CA ALA A 363 0.46 23.26 -1.81
C ALA A 363 1.34 24.37 -1.25
N ALA A 364 0.76 25.26 -0.45
CA ALA A 364 1.46 26.41 0.12
C ALA A 364 2.57 25.99 1.11
N THR A 365 2.38 24.88 1.84
CA THR A 365 3.38 24.38 2.77
C THR A 365 3.77 22.93 2.44
N GLN A 366 4.94 22.51 2.90
CA GLN A 366 5.41 21.13 2.72
C GLN A 366 4.51 20.13 3.45
N VAL A 367 4.04 20.48 4.64
CA VAL A 367 3.15 19.62 5.44
C VAL A 367 1.82 19.37 4.73
N GLU A 368 1.19 20.44 4.21
CA GLU A 368 -0.05 20.35 3.43
C GLU A 368 0.15 19.52 2.15
N ARG A 369 1.27 19.74 1.44
CA ARG A 369 1.57 19.00 0.21
C ARG A 369 1.73 17.49 0.47
N GLN A 370 2.40 17.11 1.55
CA GLN A 370 2.57 15.71 1.92
C GLN A 370 1.25 15.05 2.31
N GLU A 371 0.39 15.76 3.05
CA GLU A 371 -0.94 15.28 3.42
C GLU A 371 -1.81 15.05 2.18
N LEU A 372 -1.89 16.06 1.30
CA LEU A 372 -2.64 15.99 0.04
C LEU A 372 -2.14 14.85 -0.86
N LYS A 373 -0.82 14.67 -0.94
CA LYS A 373 -0.25 13.57 -1.73
C LYS A 373 -0.66 12.20 -1.22
N LEU A 374 -0.58 11.94 0.09
CA LEU A 374 -1.00 10.68 0.70
C LEU A 374 -2.49 10.42 0.43
N ARG A 375 -3.34 11.42 0.62
CA ARG A 375 -4.78 11.36 0.36
C ARG A 375 -5.10 11.02 -1.09
N ILE A 376 -4.39 11.63 -2.05
CA ILE A 376 -4.57 11.36 -3.48
C ILE A 376 -4.02 9.97 -3.83
N GLU A 377 -2.89 9.53 -3.27
CA GLU A 377 -2.34 8.19 -3.47
C GLU A 377 -3.33 7.11 -3.01
N ASP A 378 -3.96 7.28 -1.85
CA ASP A 378 -4.97 6.36 -1.32
C ASP A 378 -6.22 6.32 -2.22
N ALA A 379 -6.71 7.49 -2.66
CA ALA A 379 -7.86 7.57 -3.56
C ALA A 379 -7.58 6.90 -4.93
N VAL A 380 -6.38 7.10 -5.50
CA VAL A 380 -5.96 6.43 -6.74
C VAL A 380 -5.92 4.91 -6.53
N ALA A 381 -5.31 4.42 -5.45
CA ALA A 381 -5.19 3.01 -5.16
C ALA A 381 -6.56 2.35 -4.95
N ALA A 382 -7.41 2.95 -4.11
CA ALA A 382 -8.76 2.45 -3.84
C ALA A 382 -9.61 2.36 -5.11
N THR A 383 -9.57 3.40 -5.95
CA THR A 383 -10.37 3.47 -7.19
C THR A 383 -9.87 2.50 -8.25
N GLN A 384 -8.55 2.36 -8.44
CA GLN A 384 -7.98 1.37 -9.36
C GLN A 384 -8.37 -0.06 -8.96
N ILE A 385 -8.29 -0.37 -7.68
CA ILE A 385 -8.64 -1.69 -7.16
C ILE A 385 -10.14 -1.94 -7.25
N ALA A 386 -10.98 -0.93 -6.98
CA ALA A 386 -12.43 -1.03 -7.14
C ALA A 386 -12.83 -1.31 -8.61
N LYS A 387 -12.11 -0.73 -9.57
CA LYS A 387 -12.30 -0.99 -11.00
C LYS A 387 -12.10 -2.46 -11.35
N ASP A 388 -11.09 -3.10 -10.78
CA ASP A 388 -10.73 -4.48 -11.05
C ASP A 388 -11.52 -5.50 -10.21
N TYR A 389 -11.84 -5.15 -8.96
CA TYR A 389 -12.36 -6.09 -7.97
C TYR A 389 -13.83 -5.90 -7.63
N GLY A 390 -14.38 -4.70 -7.89
CA GLY A 390 -15.74 -4.31 -7.54
C GLY A 390 -15.84 -3.58 -6.19
N VAL A 391 -17.08 -3.24 -5.84
CA VAL A 391 -17.43 -2.44 -4.66
C VAL A 391 -18.45 -3.13 -3.76
N LEU A 392 -18.54 -2.65 -2.52
CA LEU A 392 -19.50 -3.05 -1.50
C LEU A 392 -20.24 -1.80 -0.97
N PRO A 393 -21.42 -1.97 -0.33
CA PRO A 393 -22.04 -0.89 0.46
C PRO A 393 -21.05 -0.31 1.48
N GLY A 394 -20.80 0.99 1.41
CA GLY A 394 -19.77 1.65 2.18
C GLY A 394 -20.22 2.12 3.56
N GLY A 395 -19.36 2.91 4.22
CA GLY A 395 -19.64 3.49 5.54
C GLY A 395 -19.88 2.47 6.64
N GLY A 396 -19.28 1.27 6.55
CA GLY A 396 -19.50 0.17 7.50
C GLY A 396 -20.84 -0.55 7.35
N THR A 397 -21.70 -0.12 6.41
CA THR A 397 -23.04 -0.68 6.19
C THR A 397 -22.98 -2.15 5.82
N PHE A 398 -22.06 -2.55 4.92
CA PHE A 398 -21.89 -3.95 4.53
C PHE A 398 -21.60 -4.85 5.76
N LEU A 399 -20.67 -4.46 6.62
CA LEU A 399 -20.29 -5.25 7.80
C LEU A 399 -21.45 -5.38 8.80
N ARG A 400 -22.20 -4.31 9.01
CA ARG A 400 -23.41 -4.33 9.84
C ARG A 400 -24.44 -5.27 9.22
N ASP A 401 -24.73 -5.14 7.94
CA ASP A 401 -25.80 -5.87 7.27
C ASP A 401 -25.57 -7.39 7.23
N ILE A 402 -24.33 -7.85 7.10
CA ILE A 402 -24.04 -9.29 7.18
C ILE A 402 -24.26 -9.85 8.58
N TYR A 403 -24.04 -9.07 9.65
CA TYR A 403 -24.39 -9.46 11.01
C TYR A 403 -25.90 -9.49 11.21
N GLU A 404 -26.60 -8.41 10.85
CA GLU A 404 -28.06 -8.28 11.04
C GLU A 404 -28.85 -9.31 10.24
N SER A 405 -28.34 -9.76 9.09
CA SER A 405 -28.95 -10.81 8.28
C SER A 405 -28.74 -12.21 8.84
N ASP A 406 -27.69 -12.46 9.64
CA ASP A 406 -27.37 -13.76 10.26
C ASP A 406 -26.69 -13.61 11.63
N THR A 407 -27.46 -13.12 12.61
CA THR A 407 -26.98 -12.89 13.98
C THR A 407 -26.52 -14.17 14.69
N THR A 408 -26.86 -15.36 14.15
CA THR A 408 -26.49 -16.66 14.73
C THR A 408 -25.07 -17.07 14.35
N ASN A 409 -24.65 -16.80 13.12
CA ASN A 409 -23.38 -17.25 12.59
C ASN A 409 -22.35 -16.11 12.46
N MET A 410 -22.79 -14.84 12.42
CA MET A 410 -21.92 -13.70 12.34
C MET A 410 -21.65 -13.06 13.71
N PRO A 411 -20.43 -12.62 14.00
CA PRO A 411 -20.09 -12.01 15.28
C PRO A 411 -20.55 -10.56 15.38
N SER A 412 -21.05 -10.14 16.54
CA SER A 412 -21.60 -8.80 16.78
C SER A 412 -20.58 -7.66 16.64
N TYR A 413 -19.27 -7.93 16.71
CA TYR A 413 -18.28 -6.88 16.51
C TYR A 413 -18.33 -6.27 15.09
N LEU A 414 -19.00 -6.91 14.14
CA LEU A 414 -19.15 -6.41 12.77
C LEU A 414 -20.04 -5.16 12.67
N THR A 415 -20.87 -4.90 13.66
CA THR A 415 -21.70 -3.68 13.70
C THR A 415 -20.89 -2.44 14.14
N GLN A 416 -19.78 -2.66 14.85
CA GLN A 416 -19.04 -1.58 15.49
C GLN A 416 -18.42 -0.57 14.51
N PRO A 417 -17.84 -0.95 13.36
CA PRO A 417 -17.32 0.03 12.39
C PRO A 417 -18.39 1.03 11.94
N TYR A 418 -19.60 0.56 11.63
CA TYR A 418 -20.73 1.42 11.30
C TYR A 418 -21.09 2.35 12.46
N THR A 419 -21.26 1.80 13.66
CA THR A 419 -21.60 2.58 14.86
C THR A 419 -20.56 3.64 15.17
N MET A 420 -19.27 3.31 15.04
CA MET A 420 -18.17 4.27 15.28
C MET A 420 -18.21 5.41 14.27
N LEU A 421 -18.46 5.11 13.00
CA LEU A 421 -18.60 6.13 11.96
C LEU A 421 -19.80 7.04 12.20
N VAL A 422 -20.97 6.48 12.52
CA VAL A 422 -22.17 7.27 12.84
C VAL A 422 -21.93 8.14 14.08
N ASN A 423 -21.27 7.63 15.11
CA ASN A 423 -20.94 8.40 16.31
C ASN A 423 -19.92 9.52 16.06
N SER A 424 -19.19 9.50 14.94
CA SER A 424 -18.27 10.57 14.55
C SER A 424 -18.98 11.77 13.91
N MET A 425 -20.30 11.69 13.62
CA MET A 425 -21.07 12.82 13.11
C MET A 425 -21.27 13.89 14.19
N ALA A 426 -21.29 15.17 13.77
CA ALA A 426 -21.44 16.30 14.69
C ALA A 426 -22.87 16.45 15.24
N LYS A 427 -23.88 16.00 14.50
CA LYS A 427 -25.28 16.06 14.93
C LYS A 427 -25.63 14.89 15.84
N GLU A 428 -26.25 15.18 16.96
CA GLU A 428 -27.01 14.20 17.79
C GLU A 428 -28.24 13.66 17.03
N THR A 429 -28.07 13.18 15.81
CA THR A 429 -29.15 12.73 14.94
C THR A 429 -29.35 11.22 14.97
N THR A 430 -29.04 10.58 16.04
CA THR A 430 -29.50 9.22 16.24
C THR A 430 -30.96 9.22 16.69
N GLU A 431 -31.88 9.65 15.83
CA GLU A 431 -33.18 8.98 15.84
C GLU A 431 -32.84 7.48 15.68
N ASP A 432 -33.21 6.65 16.65
CA ASP A 432 -33.16 5.21 16.57
C ASP A 432 -33.99 4.72 15.36
N LYS A 433 -33.39 4.83 14.16
CA LYS A 433 -34.05 4.30 12.97
C LYS A 433 -33.94 2.78 13.00
N PRO A 434 -35.06 2.09 12.80
CA PRO A 434 -35.06 0.62 12.77
C PRO A 434 -34.10 0.17 11.66
N TYR A 435 -33.39 -0.93 11.93
CA TYR A 435 -32.52 -1.55 10.93
C TYR A 435 -33.29 -1.79 9.62
N THR A 436 -32.70 -1.34 8.53
CA THR A 436 -33.13 -1.61 7.17
C THR A 436 -31.89 -2.02 6.35
N PRO A 437 -31.93 -3.16 5.64
CA PRO A 437 -30.81 -3.57 4.80
C PRO A 437 -30.41 -2.48 3.81
N LYS A 438 -29.12 -2.29 3.61
CA LYS A 438 -28.50 -1.29 2.73
C LYS A 438 -28.73 0.17 3.12
N ALA A 439 -29.57 0.47 4.10
CA ALA A 439 -29.78 1.82 4.56
C ALA A 439 -28.65 2.27 5.48
N GLY A 440 -28.27 3.54 5.42
CA GLY A 440 -27.17 4.07 6.24
C GLY A 440 -27.05 5.57 6.14
N TYR A 441 -26.02 6.11 6.79
CA TYR A 441 -25.74 7.54 6.79
C TYR A 441 -24.62 7.88 5.81
N ASP A 442 -24.83 8.95 5.06
CA ASP A 442 -23.75 9.76 4.54
C ASP A 442 -23.16 10.53 5.71
N ILE A 443 -21.94 10.19 6.09
CA ILE A 443 -21.30 10.72 7.28
C ILE A 443 -20.81 12.15 7.05
N TYR A 444 -20.46 12.51 5.81
CA TYR A 444 -20.04 13.86 5.43
C TYR A 444 -21.23 14.82 5.30
N ALA A 445 -22.29 14.38 4.62
CA ALA A 445 -23.50 15.18 4.46
C ALA A 445 -24.46 15.09 5.69
N GLU A 446 -24.17 14.20 6.64
CA GLU A 446 -25.01 13.91 7.82
C GLU A 446 -26.47 13.60 7.44
N THR A 447 -26.66 12.87 6.35
CA THR A 447 -27.97 12.51 5.81
C THR A 447 -28.18 10.99 5.79
N TYR A 448 -29.42 10.57 6.05
CA TYR A 448 -29.79 9.14 6.02
C TYR A 448 -30.32 8.75 4.65
N HIS A 449 -29.80 7.65 4.10
CA HIS A 449 -30.22 7.07 2.83
C HIS A 449 -30.82 5.68 3.03
N THR A 450 -31.82 5.34 2.23
CA THR A 450 -32.47 4.02 2.23
C THR A 450 -31.66 2.97 1.46
N ASP A 451 -30.80 3.39 0.56
CA ASP A 451 -29.78 2.56 -0.11
C ASP A 451 -28.50 3.38 -0.27
N VAL A 452 -27.44 2.95 0.42
CA VAL A 452 -26.12 3.62 0.37
C VAL A 452 -25.42 3.44 -0.96
N LEU A 453 -25.71 2.35 -1.70
CA LEU A 453 -25.15 2.14 -3.03
C LEU A 453 -25.71 3.14 -4.04
N GLU A 454 -27.04 3.37 -3.99
CA GLU A 454 -27.69 4.37 -4.84
C GLU A 454 -27.25 5.80 -4.47
N ALA A 455 -26.92 6.02 -3.19
CA ALA A 455 -26.37 7.28 -2.71
C ALA A 455 -24.87 7.48 -3.03
N GLY A 456 -24.23 6.49 -3.64
CA GLY A 456 -22.78 6.56 -3.94
C GLY A 456 -21.87 6.34 -2.73
N ILE A 457 -22.39 5.82 -1.61
CA ILE A 457 -21.58 5.51 -0.43
C ILE A 457 -21.06 4.07 -0.57
N VAL A 458 -19.84 3.93 -1.03
CA VAL A 458 -19.26 2.65 -1.44
C VAL A 458 -17.83 2.50 -0.94
N ASP A 459 -17.45 1.25 -0.66
CA ASP A 459 -16.09 0.86 -0.33
C ASP A 459 -15.54 -0.10 -1.38
N SER A 460 -14.23 -0.09 -1.63
CA SER A 460 -13.57 -1.09 -2.46
C SER A 460 -13.71 -2.48 -1.81
N ALA A 461 -14.25 -3.45 -2.54
CA ALA A 461 -14.44 -4.80 -2.02
C ALA A 461 -13.12 -5.48 -1.62
N LYS A 462 -12.02 -5.16 -2.33
CA LYS A 462 -10.69 -5.69 -2.01
C LYS A 462 -10.12 -5.08 -0.74
N SER A 463 -10.35 -3.80 -0.51
CA SER A 463 -9.86 -3.10 0.69
C SER A 463 -10.52 -3.67 1.95
N ILE A 464 -11.83 -3.90 1.91
CA ILE A 464 -12.55 -4.58 3.01
C ILE A 464 -12.07 -6.03 3.18
N GLU A 465 -11.90 -6.79 2.09
CA GLU A 465 -11.38 -8.16 2.12
C GLU A 465 -10.02 -8.26 2.83
N GLU A 466 -9.07 -7.40 2.45
CA GLU A 466 -7.73 -7.39 3.06
C GLU A 466 -7.76 -6.93 4.52
N ALA A 467 -8.59 -5.95 4.86
CA ALA A 467 -8.78 -5.53 6.24
C ALA A 467 -9.28 -6.70 7.12
N ILE A 468 -10.24 -7.48 6.64
CA ILE A 468 -10.75 -8.67 7.35
C ILE A 468 -9.67 -9.77 7.46
N ILE A 469 -8.96 -10.08 6.37
CA ILE A 469 -7.91 -11.11 6.38
C ILE A 469 -6.82 -10.78 7.40
N ASN A 470 -6.29 -9.56 7.33
CA ASN A 470 -5.11 -9.18 8.09
C ASN A 470 -5.46 -8.93 9.57
N SER A 471 -6.59 -8.28 9.87
CA SER A 471 -7.04 -8.03 11.24
C SER A 471 -7.33 -9.33 12.00
N HIS A 472 -8.09 -10.26 11.40
CA HIS A 472 -8.42 -11.54 12.03
C HIS A 472 -7.16 -12.39 12.25
N SER A 473 -6.23 -12.40 11.29
CA SER A 473 -4.98 -13.12 11.40
C SER A 473 -4.13 -12.62 12.57
N VAL A 474 -3.96 -11.31 12.70
CA VAL A 474 -3.15 -10.71 13.78
C VAL A 474 -3.84 -10.83 15.14
N ALA A 475 -5.16 -10.61 15.22
CA ALA A 475 -5.90 -10.81 16.46
C ALA A 475 -5.79 -12.26 16.96
N ALA A 476 -5.90 -13.26 16.06
CA ALA A 476 -5.73 -14.67 16.43
C ALA A 476 -4.30 -14.98 16.93
N GLN A 477 -3.27 -14.36 16.34
CA GLN A 477 -1.90 -14.50 16.82
C GLN A 477 -1.72 -13.88 18.21
N LEU A 478 -2.15 -12.64 18.41
CA LEU A 478 -2.05 -11.94 19.70
C LEU A 478 -2.73 -12.73 20.84
N LEU A 479 -3.92 -13.30 20.58
CA LEU A 479 -4.66 -14.12 21.54
C LEU A 479 -4.02 -15.48 21.83
N SER A 480 -3.06 -15.93 21.04
CA SER A 480 -2.34 -17.19 21.21
C SER A 480 -1.02 -17.06 21.97
N ILE A 481 -0.56 -15.84 22.21
CA ILE A 481 0.74 -15.59 22.85
C ILE A 481 0.66 -15.94 24.34
N ASN A 482 1.53 -16.86 24.78
CA ASN A 482 1.61 -17.29 26.18
C ASN A 482 2.86 -16.78 26.90
N VAL A 483 3.87 -16.36 26.14
CA VAL A 483 5.16 -15.89 26.67
C VAL A 483 5.69 -14.77 25.78
N ALA A 484 6.17 -13.70 26.39
CA ALA A 484 6.97 -12.68 25.72
C ALA A 484 8.41 -12.67 26.26
N LEU A 485 9.36 -12.47 25.36
CA LEU A 485 10.79 -12.44 25.63
C LEU A 485 11.37 -11.08 25.18
N PRO A 486 11.15 -10.02 25.95
CA PRO A 486 11.72 -8.70 25.61
C PRO A 486 13.23 -8.71 25.75
N PHE A 487 13.90 -8.09 24.78
CA PHE A 487 15.33 -7.81 24.85
C PHE A 487 15.58 -6.50 25.58
N GLU A 488 16.74 -6.42 26.22
CA GLU A 488 17.21 -5.16 26.78
C GLU A 488 17.62 -4.22 25.64
N LYS A 489 17.09 -2.99 25.67
CA LYS A 489 17.70 -1.92 24.87
C LYS A 489 19.00 -1.53 25.56
N ASP A 490 20.14 -1.65 24.88
CA ASP A 490 21.37 -1.02 25.34
C ASP A 490 21.04 0.45 25.60
N GLN A 491 21.33 0.92 26.82
CA GLN A 491 21.25 2.34 27.13
C GLN A 491 22.39 3.00 26.34
N GLU A 492 22.01 3.71 25.24
CA GLU A 492 22.89 4.66 24.58
C GLU A 492 22.92 5.99 25.36
#